data_6bcf474e118f6b5d6bc70c552896b392
#
_entry.id   6bcf474e118f6b5d6bc70c552896b392
#
_cell.length_a   1.000
_cell.length_b   1.000
_cell.length_c   1.000
_cell.angle_alpha   90.00
_cell.angle_beta   90.00
_cell.angle_gamma   90.00
#
_symmetry.space_group_name_H-M   'P 1'
#
loop_
_entity.id
_entity.type
_entity.pdbx_description
1 polymer ?
#
loop_
_entity_poly.entity_id
_entity_poly.type
_entity_poly.pdbx_seq_one_letter_code
_entity_poly.pdbx_strand_id
1 'polypeptide(L)'
;MGATEVPKVTREQMSEAKLPLAYRDSCAGLLIPLNRCRFETYYLPWKCETERHSYEKCQYDEFLKRVAKMNELREARDGARSN
;
A
#
# COMPACT_ATOMS: atom_id res chain seq x y z
N MET A 1 16.30 3.52 -11.04
CA MET A 1 15.55 2.29 -10.86
C MET A 1 14.10 2.53 -11.16
N GLY A 2 13.54 1.69 -11.99
CA GLY A 2 12.13 1.81 -12.34
C GLY A 2 11.23 1.63 -11.15
N ALA A 3 10.02 2.14 -11.25
CA ALA A 3 9.01 1.95 -10.24
C ALA A 3 8.75 0.45 -10.09
N THR A 4 8.72 -0.03 -8.87
CA THR A 4 8.39 -1.41 -8.61
C THR A 4 6.92 -1.62 -8.92
N GLU A 5 6.62 -2.42 -9.91
CA GLU A 5 5.24 -2.73 -10.22
C GLU A 5 4.64 -3.55 -9.09
N VAL A 6 3.52 -3.07 -8.55
CA VAL A 6 2.80 -3.81 -7.53
C VAL A 6 1.98 -4.89 -8.24
N PRO A 7 2.18 -6.17 -7.89
CA PRO A 7 1.38 -7.22 -8.50
C PRO A 7 -0.10 -7.02 -8.22
N LYS A 8 -0.91 -7.16 -9.25
CA LYS A 8 -2.36 -7.08 -9.09
C LYS A 8 -2.86 -8.40 -8.53
N VAL A 9 -3.63 -8.34 -7.47
CA VAL A 9 -4.22 -9.53 -6.87
C VAL A 9 -5.73 -9.43 -6.95
N THR A 10 -6.36 -10.59 -7.11
CA THR A 10 -7.81 -10.66 -7.16
C THR A 10 -8.38 -10.63 -5.74
N ARG A 11 -9.67 -10.31 -5.65
CA ARG A 11 -10.39 -10.35 -4.38
C ARG A 11 -10.33 -11.74 -3.75
N GLU A 12 -10.36 -12.77 -4.59
CA GLU A 12 -10.27 -14.16 -4.15
C GLU A 12 -8.91 -14.47 -3.54
N GLN A 13 -7.83 -13.99 -4.16
CA GLN A 13 -6.48 -14.17 -3.64
C GLN A 13 -6.31 -13.48 -2.29
N MET A 14 -6.88 -12.29 -2.13
CA MET A 14 -6.84 -11.57 -0.86
C MET A 14 -7.63 -12.32 0.22
N SER A 15 -8.74 -12.92 -0.15
CA SER A 15 -9.54 -13.73 0.77
C SER A 15 -8.80 -14.98 1.21
N GLU A 16 -8.15 -15.67 0.28
CA GLU A 16 -7.35 -16.86 0.57
C GLU A 16 -6.19 -16.53 1.50
N ALA A 17 -5.57 -15.36 1.32
CA ALA A 17 -4.49 -14.89 2.18
C ALA A 17 -4.99 -14.35 3.51
N LYS A 18 -6.32 -14.32 3.72
CA LYS A 18 -6.96 -13.86 4.95
C LYS A 18 -6.58 -12.43 5.31
N LEU A 19 -6.48 -11.57 4.30
CA LEU A 19 -6.21 -10.16 4.54
C LEU A 19 -7.43 -9.46 5.10
N PRO A 20 -7.28 -8.66 6.19
CA PRO A 20 -8.38 -7.81 6.65
C PRO A 20 -8.80 -6.83 5.56
N LEU A 21 -10.08 -6.45 5.55
CA LEU A 21 -10.60 -5.52 4.55
C LEU A 21 -9.81 -4.21 4.47
N ALA A 22 -9.34 -3.72 5.62
CA ALA A 22 -8.57 -2.49 5.68
C ALA A 22 -7.26 -2.57 4.90
N TYR A 23 -6.74 -3.78 4.69
CA TYR A 23 -5.46 -3.99 3.99
C TYR A 23 -5.65 -4.50 2.57
N ARG A 24 -6.88 -4.56 2.08
CA ARG A 24 -7.16 -4.99 0.70
C ARG A 24 -7.17 -3.80 -0.25
N ASP A 25 -6.05 -3.10 -0.28
CA ASP A 25 -5.86 -1.92 -1.11
C ASP A 25 -4.91 -2.21 -2.28
N SER A 26 -4.45 -1.16 -2.94
CA SER A 26 -3.53 -1.28 -4.08
C SER A 26 -2.20 -1.90 -3.70
N CYS A 27 -1.83 -1.91 -2.42
CA CYS A 27 -0.57 -2.49 -1.95
C CYS A 27 -0.71 -3.95 -1.50
N ALA A 28 -1.90 -4.54 -1.61
CA ALA A 28 -2.14 -5.91 -1.17
C ALA A 28 -1.23 -6.92 -1.87
N GLY A 29 -0.88 -6.67 -3.13
CA GLY A 29 0.01 -7.56 -3.88
C GLY A 29 1.41 -7.66 -3.29
N LEU A 30 1.82 -6.66 -2.50
CA LEU A 30 3.10 -6.69 -1.78
C LEU A 30 2.92 -7.22 -0.35
N LEU A 31 1.74 -7.06 0.22
CA LEU A 31 1.46 -7.53 1.58
C LEU A 31 1.42 -9.06 1.67
N ILE A 32 0.85 -9.71 0.66
CA ILE A 32 0.73 -11.17 0.68
C ILE A 32 2.10 -11.85 0.78
N PRO A 33 3.10 -11.54 -0.09
CA PRO A 33 4.44 -12.15 0.08
C PRO A 33 5.13 -11.72 1.38
N LEU A 34 4.87 -10.50 1.86
CA LEU A 34 5.43 -10.06 3.14
C LEU A 34 4.90 -10.91 4.29
N ASN A 35 3.58 -11.12 4.34
CA ASN A 35 2.98 -11.94 5.39
C ASN A 35 3.45 -13.38 5.32
N ARG A 36 3.63 -13.91 4.11
CA ARG A 36 4.17 -15.26 3.92
C ARG A 36 5.58 -15.37 4.48
N CYS A 37 6.42 -14.39 4.16
CA CYS A 37 7.80 -14.35 4.66
C CYS A 37 7.83 -14.25 6.19
N ARG A 38 6.99 -13.38 6.77
CA ARG A 38 6.88 -13.25 8.21
C ARG A 38 6.49 -14.56 8.87
N PHE A 39 5.51 -15.25 8.31
CA PHE A 39 5.07 -16.53 8.84
C PHE A 39 6.18 -17.57 8.77
N GLU A 40 6.88 -17.67 7.64
CA GLU A 40 7.94 -18.64 7.42
C GLU A 40 9.16 -18.40 8.32
N THR A 41 9.37 -17.16 8.73
CA THR A 41 10.53 -16.77 9.55
C THR A 41 10.15 -16.45 11.00
N TYR A 42 8.99 -16.91 11.44
CA TYR A 42 8.51 -16.74 12.81
C TYR A 42 8.44 -15.27 13.25
N TYR A 43 8.17 -14.36 12.31
CA TYR A 43 8.04 -12.92 12.58
C TYR A 43 9.27 -12.29 13.19
N LEU A 44 10.45 -12.83 12.91
CA LEU A 44 11.70 -12.25 13.39
C LEU A 44 11.90 -10.86 12.78
N PRO A 45 12.21 -9.83 13.60
CA PRO A 45 12.23 -8.44 13.11
C PRO A 45 13.33 -8.15 12.09
N TRP A 46 14.40 -8.95 12.05
CA TRP A 46 15.49 -8.74 11.08
C TRP A 46 15.29 -9.52 9.79
N LYS A 47 14.19 -10.24 9.67
CA LYS A 47 13.85 -10.98 8.44
C LYS A 47 12.86 -10.19 7.60
N CYS A 48 12.76 -10.55 6.33
CA CYS A 48 11.79 -9.96 5.39
C CYS A 48 11.97 -8.47 5.15
N GLU A 49 13.22 -7.98 5.26
CA GLU A 49 13.51 -6.56 5.05
C GLU A 49 13.11 -6.08 3.67
N THR A 50 13.46 -6.83 2.62
CA THR A 50 13.17 -6.46 1.24
C THR A 50 11.66 -6.34 1.01
N GLU A 51 10.90 -7.34 1.45
CA GLU A 51 9.45 -7.37 1.31
C GLU A 51 8.81 -6.24 2.10
N ARG A 52 9.31 -5.98 3.32
CA ARG A 52 8.79 -4.92 4.16
C ARG A 52 9.06 -3.54 3.56
N HIS A 53 10.26 -3.31 3.06
CA HIS A 53 10.59 -2.04 2.41
C HIS A 53 9.75 -1.79 1.16
N SER A 54 9.51 -2.83 0.36
CA SER A 54 8.67 -2.71 -0.83
C SER A 54 7.23 -2.35 -0.44
N TYR A 55 6.71 -2.97 0.59
CA TYR A 55 5.37 -2.70 1.07
C TYR A 55 5.26 -1.28 1.65
N GLU A 56 6.22 -0.89 2.48
CA GLU A 56 6.26 0.45 3.07
C GLU A 56 6.36 1.53 2.01
N LYS A 57 7.16 1.30 0.98
CA LYS A 57 7.29 2.23 -0.13
C LYS A 57 5.95 2.39 -0.86
N CYS A 58 5.25 1.29 -1.10
CA CYS A 58 3.94 1.32 -1.72
C CYS A 58 2.96 2.13 -0.87
N GLN A 59 2.95 1.92 0.44
CA GLN A 59 2.10 2.65 1.37
C GLN A 59 2.42 4.14 1.36
N TYR A 60 3.68 4.49 1.32
CA TYR A 60 4.11 5.89 1.29
C TYR A 60 3.69 6.56 -0.01
N ASP A 61 3.87 5.87 -1.14
CA ASP A 61 3.45 6.40 -2.45
C ASP A 61 1.94 6.65 -2.50
N GLU A 62 1.16 5.73 -1.95
CA GLU A 62 -0.29 5.89 -1.86
C GLU A 62 -0.67 7.06 -0.94
N PHE A 63 0.06 7.23 0.16
CA PHE A 63 -0.14 8.37 1.05
C PHE A 63 0.10 9.69 0.31
N LEU A 64 1.19 9.79 -0.45
CA LEU A 64 1.49 10.99 -1.22
C LEU A 64 0.41 11.30 -2.25
N LYS A 65 -0.12 10.28 -2.91
CA LYS A 65 -1.23 10.45 -3.86
C LYS A 65 -2.46 11.01 -3.17
N ARG A 66 -2.78 10.52 -1.98
CA ARG A 66 -3.92 11.03 -1.22
C ARG A 66 -3.72 12.46 -0.78
N VAL A 67 -2.51 12.81 -0.33
CA VAL A 67 -2.19 14.19 0.05
C VAL A 67 -2.32 15.13 -1.14
N ALA A 68 -1.79 14.74 -2.30
CA ALA A 68 -1.91 15.54 -3.52
C ALA A 68 -3.36 15.74 -3.90
N LYS A 69 -4.17 14.69 -3.82
CA LYS A 69 -5.60 14.78 -4.12
C LYS A 69 -6.33 15.71 -3.16
N MET A 70 -6.02 15.62 -1.88
CA MET A 70 -6.62 16.50 -0.89
C MET A 70 -6.25 17.97 -1.12
N ASN A 71 -5.00 18.22 -1.47
CA ASN A 71 -4.54 19.59 -1.78
C ASN A 71 -5.25 20.16 -2.99
N GLU A 72 -5.42 19.34 -4.03
CA GLU A 72 -6.18 19.72 -5.21
C GLU A 72 -7.61 20.13 -4.88
N LEU A 73 -8.28 19.30 -4.08
CA LEU A 73 -9.65 19.56 -3.67
C LEU A 73 -9.75 20.81 -2.79
N ARG A 74 -8.76 21.03 -1.93
CA ARG A 74 -8.72 22.20 -1.07
C ARG A 74 -8.53 23.47 -1.89
N GLU A 75 -7.63 23.47 -2.86
CA GLU A 75 -7.39 24.60 -3.75
C GLU A 75 -8.63 24.95 -4.57
N ALA A 76 -9.31 23.92 -5.09
CA ALA A 76 -10.54 24.12 -5.84
C ALA A 76 -11.63 24.77 -4.97
N ARG A 77 -11.76 24.30 -3.72
CA ARG A 77 -12.75 24.85 -2.77
C ARG A 77 -12.40 26.28 -2.38
N ASP A 78 -11.14 26.55 -2.06
CA ASP A 78 -10.70 27.88 -1.66
C ASP A 78 -10.81 28.87 -2.84
N GLY A 79 -10.50 28.42 -4.05
CA GLY A 79 -10.69 29.23 -5.26
C GLY A 79 -12.13 29.61 -5.48
N ALA A 80 -13.05 28.66 -5.22
CA ALA A 80 -14.48 28.93 -5.32
C ALA A 80 -14.96 29.91 -4.26
N ARG A 81 -14.33 29.92 -3.11
CA ARG A 81 -14.68 30.86 -2.01
C ARG A 81 -14.11 32.25 -2.17
N SER A 82 -13.06 32.39 -2.97
CA SER A 82 -12.37 33.67 -3.13
C SER A 82 -13.14 34.73 -3.90
N ASN A 83 -14.27 34.40 -4.42
CA ASN A 83 -15.07 35.34 -5.22
C ASN A 83 -16.06 36.13 -4.38
#